data_8b5adf2f9a9c5c3cabb0f066a0ce2e49
#
_entry.id   8b5adf2f9a9c5c3cabb0f066a0ce2e49
#
_cell.length_a   1.000
_cell.length_b   1.000
_cell.length_c   1.000
_cell.angle_alpha   90.00
_cell.angle_beta   90.00
_cell.angle_gamma   90.00
#
_symmetry.space_group_name_H-M   'P 1'
#
loop_
_entity.id
_entity.type
_entity.pdbx_description
1 polymer ?
#
loop_
_entity_poly.entity_id
_entity_poly.type
_entity_poly.pdbx_seq_one_letter_code
_entity_poly.pdbx_strand_id
1 'polypeptide(L)' 'MNYKLNTELIKSKMLQKGYSITKLVSISQISKSTAARAVNGQGTSRPQTIYKISKCLDIDTKDITL' A
#
# COMPACT_ATOMS: atom_id res chain seq x y z
N MET A 1 13.94 -9.36 -1.78
CA MET A 1 13.56 -9.39 -0.36
C MET A 1 12.18 -8.76 -0.20
N ASN A 2 11.30 -9.40 0.58
CA ASN A 2 9.91 -8.94 0.74
C ASN A 2 9.68 -8.48 2.17
N TYR A 3 8.73 -7.57 2.35
CA TYR A 3 8.46 -6.94 3.64
C TYR A 3 6.99 -6.98 3.98
N LYS A 4 6.68 -7.10 5.27
CA LYS A 4 5.32 -6.94 5.75
C LYS A 4 4.99 -5.46 5.85
N LEU A 5 3.73 -5.13 5.58
CA LEU A 5 3.27 -3.74 5.57
C LEU A 5 2.48 -3.41 6.83
N ASN A 6 2.58 -2.15 7.23
CA ASN A 6 1.77 -1.59 8.31
C ASN A 6 0.38 -1.28 7.74
N THR A 7 -0.51 -2.26 7.82
CA THR A 7 -1.85 -2.15 7.22
C THR A 7 -2.71 -1.09 7.90
N GLU A 8 -2.52 -0.87 9.19
CA GLU A 8 -3.26 0.18 9.89
C GLU A 8 -2.93 1.56 9.34
N LEU A 9 -1.65 1.81 9.09
CA LEU A 9 -1.21 3.08 8.50
C LEU A 9 -1.74 3.22 7.08
N ILE A 10 -1.69 2.15 6.29
CA ILE A 10 -2.21 2.16 4.92
C ILE A 10 -3.69 2.51 4.92
N LYS A 11 -4.49 1.83 5.74
CA LYS A 11 -5.92 2.07 5.81
C LYS A 11 -6.25 3.46 6.29
N SER A 12 -5.51 3.95 7.28
CA SER A 12 -5.68 5.30 7.82
C SER A 12 -5.44 6.35 6.74
N LYS A 13 -4.36 6.20 5.97
CA LYS A 13 -4.04 7.14 4.90
C LYS A 13 -5.05 7.08 3.76
N MET A 14 -5.52 5.88 3.42
CA MET A 14 -6.56 5.74 2.41
C MET A 14 -7.83 6.46 2.84
N LEU A 15 -8.21 6.32 4.11
CA LEU A 15 -9.37 7.00 4.64
C LEU A 15 -9.20 8.52 4.60
N GLN A 16 -8.03 9.03 4.99
CA GLN A 16 -7.74 10.46 4.98
C GLN A 16 -7.85 11.04 3.57
N LYS A 17 -7.42 10.28 2.56
CA LYS A 17 -7.44 10.73 1.17
C LYS A 17 -8.75 10.39 0.45
N GLY A 18 -9.62 9.63 1.09
CA GLY A 18 -10.85 9.17 0.45
C GLY A 18 -10.60 8.15 -0.66
N TYR A 19 -9.54 7.36 -0.55
CA TYR A 19 -9.19 6.38 -1.58
C TYR A 19 -9.82 5.03 -1.30
N SER A 20 -10.46 4.46 -2.32
CA SER A 20 -10.82 3.05 -2.36
C SER A 20 -9.66 2.23 -2.91
N ILE A 21 -9.77 0.90 -2.86
CA ILE A 21 -8.78 0.03 -3.49
C ILE A 21 -8.68 0.31 -4.99
N THR A 22 -9.82 0.55 -5.64
CA THR A 22 -9.83 0.90 -7.07
C THR A 22 -9.03 2.17 -7.34
N LYS A 23 -9.20 3.18 -6.49
CA LYS A 23 -8.45 4.44 -6.63
C LYS A 23 -6.96 4.21 -6.39
N LEU A 24 -6.62 3.42 -5.38
CA LEU A 24 -5.23 3.08 -5.09
C LEU A 24 -4.57 2.38 -6.27
N VAL A 25 -5.26 1.41 -6.88
CA VAL A 25 -4.78 0.69 -8.06
C VAL A 25 -4.52 1.66 -9.21
N SER A 26 -5.47 2.56 -9.45
CA SER A 26 -5.38 3.52 -10.54
C SER A 26 -4.17 4.45 -10.41
N ILE A 27 -3.95 4.96 -9.20
CA ILE A 27 -2.86 5.92 -8.97
C ILE A 27 -1.51 5.23 -8.87
N SER A 28 -1.43 4.10 -8.15
CA SER A 28 -0.17 3.41 -7.91
C SER A 28 0.26 2.52 -9.08
N GLN A 29 -0.67 2.21 -9.99
CA GLN A 29 -0.40 1.36 -11.15
C GLN A 29 0.06 -0.04 -10.77
N ILE A 30 -0.48 -0.58 -9.70
CA ILE A 30 -0.28 -1.98 -9.30
C ILE A 30 -1.55 -2.76 -9.61
N SER A 31 -1.46 -4.09 -9.66
CA SER A 31 -2.63 -4.91 -9.93
C SER A 31 -3.60 -4.85 -8.74
N LYS A 32 -4.88 -5.09 -9.03
CA LYS A 32 -5.91 -5.09 -7.99
C LYS A 32 -5.64 -6.15 -6.93
N SER A 33 -5.21 -7.34 -7.34
CA SER A 33 -4.90 -8.40 -6.38
C SER A 33 -3.71 -8.03 -5.50
N THR A 34 -2.69 -7.40 -6.07
CA THR A 34 -1.54 -6.92 -5.30
C THR A 34 -1.97 -5.86 -4.29
N ALA A 35 -2.81 -4.91 -4.70
CA ALA A 35 -3.31 -3.87 -3.81
C ALA A 35 -4.16 -4.45 -2.68
N ALA A 36 -5.06 -5.38 -2.99
CA ALA A 36 -5.91 -6.01 -1.99
C ALA A 36 -5.09 -6.77 -0.95
N ARG A 37 -4.08 -7.51 -1.41
CA ARG A 37 -3.19 -8.26 -0.50
C ARG A 37 -2.42 -7.32 0.39
N ALA A 38 -1.90 -6.23 -0.16
CA ALA A 38 -1.14 -5.24 0.61
C ALA A 38 -2.01 -4.58 1.68
N VAL A 39 -3.21 -4.15 1.32
CA VAL A 39 -4.14 -3.48 2.24
C VAL A 39 -4.61 -4.44 3.34
N ASN A 40 -4.82 -5.71 3.00
CA ASN A 40 -5.30 -6.71 3.95
C ASN A 40 -4.18 -7.40 4.74
N GLY A 41 -2.93 -7.08 4.45
CA GLY A 41 -1.79 -7.66 5.16
C GLY A 41 -1.55 -9.12 4.86
N GLN A 42 -1.94 -9.58 3.68
CA GLN A 42 -1.75 -10.98 3.28
C GLN A 42 -0.36 -11.16 2.68
N GLY A 43 0.50 -11.89 3.38
CA GLY A 43 1.84 -12.16 2.95
C GLY A 43 2.75 -10.94 3.04
N THR A 44 3.69 -10.85 2.10
CA THR A 44 4.68 -9.77 2.08
C THR A 44 4.65 -9.07 0.71
N SER A 45 5.23 -7.90 0.65
CA SER A 45 5.28 -7.08 -0.56
C SER A 45 6.71 -6.84 -1.00
N ARG A 46 6.91 -6.77 -2.31
CA ARG A 46 8.20 -6.46 -2.91
C ARG A 46 8.52 -4.97 -2.71
N PRO A 47 9.82 -4.61 -2.66
CA PRO A 47 10.20 -3.20 -2.51
C PRO A 47 9.55 -2.28 -3.55
N GLN A 48 9.43 -2.73 -4.79
CA GLN A 48 8.82 -1.94 -5.85
C GLN A 48 7.35 -1.63 -5.56
N THR A 49 6.60 -2.62 -5.06
CA THR A 49 5.20 -2.45 -4.67
C THR A 49 5.10 -1.48 -3.51
N ILE A 50 5.97 -1.64 -2.51
CA ILE A 50 6.00 -0.78 -1.34
C ILE A 50 6.25 0.68 -1.75
N TYR A 51 7.21 0.89 -2.64
CA TYR A 51 7.53 2.23 -3.14
C TYR A 51 6.32 2.87 -3.83
N LYS A 52 5.65 2.12 -4.69
CA LYS A 52 4.48 2.62 -5.42
C LYS A 52 3.34 3.00 -4.48
N ILE A 53 3.07 2.16 -3.48
CA ILE A 53 2.02 2.44 -2.50
C ILE A 53 2.39 3.64 -1.64
N SER A 54 3.63 3.71 -1.17
CA SER A 54 4.07 4.81 -0.31
C SER A 54 4.01 6.14 -1.04
N LYS A 55 4.41 6.18 -2.31
CA LYS A 55 4.29 7.40 -3.11
C LYS A 55 2.82 7.82 -3.29
N CYS A 56 1.96 6.85 -3.54
CA CYS A 56 0.53 7.09 -3.72
C CYS A 56 -0.11 7.68 -2.47
N LEU A 57 0.32 7.24 -1.30
CA LEU A 57 -0.28 7.62 -0.01
C LEU A 57 0.51 8.69 0.74
N ASP A 58 1.60 9.19 0.15
CA ASP A 58 2.48 10.16 0.81
C ASP A 58 3.00 9.65 2.16
N ILE A 59 3.40 8.38 2.20
CA ILE A 59 3.99 7.75 3.38
C ILE A 59 5.44 7.43 3.06
N ASP A 60 6.33 7.64 4.03
CA ASP A 60 7.70 7.20 3.90
C ASP A 60 7.75 5.66 3.88
N THR A 61 8.62 5.09 3.04
CA THR A 61 8.73 3.63 2.95
C THR A 61 9.10 2.98 4.28
N LYS A 62 9.88 3.65 5.10
CA LYS A 62 10.25 3.13 6.42
C LYS A 62 9.07 3.09 7.38
N ASP A 63 8.07 3.95 7.18
CA ASP A 63 6.89 4.00 8.04
C ASP A 63 5.84 2.99 7.61
N ILE A 64 5.76 2.69 6.30
CA ILE A 64 4.77 1.77 5.76
C ILE A 64 5.16 0.30 5.98
N THR A 65 6.43 0.02 6.22
CA THR A 65 6.91 -1.34 6.48
C THR A 65 7.00 -1.60 7.97
N LEU A 66 6.79 -2.85 8.33
CA LEU A 66 6.94 -3.29 9.72
C LEU A 66 8.38 -3.67 10.03
#